data_7185b03b97b73ca5ccfd62e0b12f3a3d
#
_entry.id   7185b03b97b73ca5ccfd62e0b12f3a3d
#
_cell.length_a   1.000
_cell.length_b   1.000
_cell.length_c   1.000
_cell.angle_alpha   90.00
_cell.angle_beta   90.00
_cell.angle_gamma   90.00
#
_symmetry.space_group_name_H-M   'P 1'
#
loop_
_entity.id
_entity.type
_entity.pdbx_description
1 polymer ?
#
loop_
_entity_poly.entity_id
_entity_poly.type
_entity_poly.pdbx_seq_one_letter_code
_entity_poly.pdbx_strand_id
1 'polypeptide(L)'
;MHRPWGSYTVLEEGYGFKLKRIEVKAGESLSLQMHKHRSEHWVVVSGVAKVINGTREIDIQTNESTYIEAGHQHRLTNPGTETCVLIEIQTGSYLGEDDIVRLDDIYWRKY
;
A
#
# COMPACT_ATOMS: atom_id res chain seq x y z
N MET A 1 3.19 12.11 5.77
CA MET A 1 3.38 12.56 4.36
C MET A 1 2.05 12.52 3.65
N HIS A 2 1.60 13.67 3.18
CA HIS A 2 0.32 13.77 2.48
C HIS A 2 0.46 13.41 1.00
N ARG A 3 -0.57 12.76 0.48
CA ARG A 3 -0.70 12.35 -0.92
C ARG A 3 -2.12 12.64 -1.40
N PRO A 4 -2.39 12.68 -2.70
CA PRO A 4 -3.76 12.90 -3.21
C PRO A 4 -4.79 11.93 -2.65
N TRP A 5 -4.39 10.68 -2.44
CA TRP A 5 -5.28 9.61 -1.94
C TRP A 5 -5.40 9.57 -0.42
N GLY A 6 -4.57 10.30 0.32
CA GLY A 6 -4.58 10.28 1.78
C GLY A 6 -3.22 10.62 2.37
N SER A 7 -2.70 9.77 3.24
CA SER A 7 -1.40 10.02 3.87
C SER A 7 -0.73 8.74 4.32
N TYR A 8 0.57 8.82 4.58
CA TYR A 8 1.27 7.76 5.27
C TYR A 8 2.23 8.34 6.30
N THR A 9 2.53 7.54 7.32
CA THR A 9 3.46 7.88 8.39
C THR A 9 4.38 6.71 8.63
N VAL A 10 5.69 6.94 8.62
CA VAL A 10 6.66 5.92 8.99
C VAL A 10 6.66 5.83 10.51
N LEU A 11 6.32 4.66 11.04
CA LEU A 11 6.21 4.43 12.48
C LEU A 11 7.52 3.91 13.07
N GLU A 12 8.22 3.07 12.33
CA GLU A 12 9.47 2.48 12.79
C GLU A 12 10.27 1.96 11.60
N GLU A 13 11.60 2.05 11.70
CA GLU A 13 12.51 1.46 10.73
C GLU A 13 13.61 0.71 11.48
N GLY A 14 14.03 -0.41 10.91
CA GLY A 14 15.13 -1.18 11.42
C GLY A 14 15.87 -1.88 10.29
N TYR A 15 16.82 -2.72 10.63
CA TYR A 15 17.54 -3.49 9.62
C TYR A 15 16.58 -4.47 8.95
N GLY A 16 16.37 -4.28 7.64
CA GLY A 16 15.54 -5.18 6.85
C GLY A 16 14.04 -4.99 7.00
N PHE A 17 13.58 -3.96 7.74
CA PHE A 17 12.13 -3.72 7.86
C PHE A 17 11.78 -2.24 8.03
N LYS A 18 10.54 -1.93 7.65
CA LYS A 18 9.94 -0.61 7.86
C LYS A 18 8.45 -0.78 8.09
N LEU A 19 7.91 -0.10 9.10
CA LEU A 19 6.48 -0.06 9.39
C LEU A 19 5.90 1.29 9.00
N LYS A 20 4.74 1.26 8.33
CA LYS A 20 3.99 2.47 8.00
C LYS A 20 2.54 2.35 8.41
N ARG A 21 1.97 3.47 8.84
CA ARG A 21 0.52 3.63 8.92
C ARG A 21 0.09 4.34 7.64
N ILE A 22 -0.87 3.76 6.93
CA ILE A 22 -1.41 4.32 5.70
C ILE A 22 -2.88 4.63 5.93
N GLU A 23 -3.30 5.83 5.54
CA GLU A 23 -4.69 6.26 5.62
C GLU A 23 -5.14 6.65 4.22
N VAL A 24 -6.16 5.97 3.73
CA VAL A 24 -6.70 6.18 2.38
C VAL A 24 -8.10 6.76 2.50
N LYS A 25 -8.30 7.91 1.90
CA LYS A 25 -9.61 8.58 1.90
C LYS A 25 -10.65 7.71 1.21
N ALA A 26 -11.92 7.87 1.62
CA ALA A 26 -13.03 7.17 0.99
C ALA A 26 -13.03 7.37 -0.53
N GLY A 27 -13.15 6.29 -1.27
CA GLY A 27 -13.22 6.30 -2.72
C GLY A 27 -11.89 6.50 -3.44
N GLU A 28 -10.79 6.69 -2.73
CA GLU A 28 -9.50 6.96 -3.36
C GLU A 28 -8.66 5.70 -3.54
N SER A 29 -7.68 5.79 -4.44
CA SER A 29 -6.80 4.68 -4.82
C SER A 29 -5.37 5.14 -4.91
N LEU A 30 -4.43 4.27 -4.55
CA LEU A 30 -3.03 4.47 -4.87
C LEU A 30 -2.78 4.07 -6.33
N SER A 31 -1.60 4.41 -6.87
CA SER A 31 -1.21 3.96 -8.20
C SER A 31 -1.03 2.45 -8.24
N LEU A 32 -1.19 1.87 -9.42
CA LEU A 32 -0.76 0.49 -9.65
C LEU A 32 0.75 0.51 -9.73
N GLN A 33 1.42 -0.23 -8.86
CA GLN A 33 2.86 -0.13 -8.67
C GLN A 33 3.48 -1.48 -8.33
N MET A 34 4.81 -1.54 -8.38
CA MET A 34 5.55 -2.71 -7.99
C MET A 34 6.89 -2.29 -7.38
N HIS A 35 7.43 -3.13 -6.48
CA HIS A 35 8.73 -2.93 -5.85
C HIS A 35 9.61 -4.14 -6.13
N LYS A 36 10.88 -3.90 -6.45
CA LYS A 36 11.81 -4.98 -6.84
C LYS A 36 12.51 -5.62 -5.65
N HIS A 37 12.72 -4.85 -4.58
CA HIS A 37 13.62 -5.26 -3.50
C HIS A 37 12.93 -5.51 -2.17
N ARG A 38 11.59 -5.35 -2.12
CA ARG A 38 10.85 -5.52 -0.87
C ARG A 38 9.53 -6.25 -1.07
N SER A 39 9.13 -6.96 -0.03
CA SER A 39 7.79 -7.53 0.11
C SER A 39 7.02 -6.70 1.14
N GLU A 40 5.70 -6.82 1.14
CA GLU A 40 4.85 -6.06 2.05
C GLU A 40 3.76 -6.93 2.64
N HIS A 41 3.46 -6.71 3.92
CA HIS A 41 2.26 -7.23 4.57
C HIS A 41 1.36 -6.06 4.89
N TRP A 42 0.11 -6.15 4.54
CA TRP A 42 -0.89 -5.12 4.80
C TRP A 42 -1.97 -5.67 5.72
N VAL A 43 -2.21 -4.98 6.83
CA VAL A 43 -3.26 -5.34 7.80
C VAL A 43 -4.23 -4.19 7.87
N VAL A 44 -5.52 -4.45 7.59
CA VAL A 44 -6.55 -3.42 7.69
C VAL A 44 -6.94 -3.29 9.16
N VAL A 45 -6.75 -2.10 9.72
CA VAL A 45 -7.06 -1.79 11.10
C VAL A 45 -8.48 -1.23 11.20
N SER A 46 -8.89 -0.43 10.23
CA SER A 46 -10.22 0.20 10.22
C SER A 46 -10.66 0.42 8.78
N GLY A 47 -11.91 0.14 8.50
CA GLY A 47 -12.48 0.27 7.16
C GLY A 47 -12.32 -0.98 6.32
N VAL A 48 -12.36 -0.80 5.00
CA VAL A 48 -12.26 -1.88 4.03
C VAL A 48 -11.28 -1.49 2.93
N ALA A 49 -10.64 -2.48 2.33
CA ALA A 49 -9.71 -2.26 1.23
C ALA A 49 -9.98 -3.25 0.10
N LYS A 50 -9.84 -2.77 -1.13
CA LYS A 50 -9.80 -3.62 -2.31
C LYS A 50 -8.36 -3.61 -2.80
N VAL A 51 -7.79 -4.80 -2.99
CA VAL A 51 -6.37 -4.95 -3.31
C VAL A 51 -6.22 -5.73 -4.62
N ILE A 52 -5.45 -5.15 -5.55
CA ILE A 52 -4.94 -5.89 -6.70
C ILE A 52 -3.57 -6.41 -6.28
N ASN A 53 -3.37 -7.72 -6.40
CA ASN A 53 -2.12 -8.39 -6.06
C ASN A 53 -1.77 -9.35 -7.19
N GLY A 54 -0.85 -8.95 -8.05
CA GLY A 54 -0.57 -9.66 -9.28
C GLY A 54 -1.78 -9.63 -10.20
N THR A 55 -2.36 -10.80 -10.48
CA THR A 55 -3.57 -10.93 -11.31
C THR A 55 -4.84 -11.09 -10.47
N ARG A 56 -4.71 -11.10 -9.14
CA ARG A 56 -5.83 -11.32 -8.22
C ARG A 56 -6.38 -10.00 -7.72
N GLU A 57 -7.69 -9.94 -7.56
CA GLU A 57 -8.38 -8.85 -6.91
C GLU A 57 -9.06 -9.41 -5.66
N ILE A 58 -8.74 -8.84 -4.50
CA ILE A 58 -9.24 -9.34 -3.21
C ILE A 58 -9.80 -8.19 -2.39
N ASP A 59 -10.86 -8.49 -1.63
CA ASP A 59 -11.43 -7.55 -0.66
C ASP A 59 -10.94 -7.95 0.72
N ILE A 60 -10.44 -6.97 1.46
CA ILE A 60 -9.90 -7.16 2.80
C ILE A 60 -10.70 -6.33 3.78
N GLN A 61 -11.27 -6.99 4.77
CA GLN A 61 -12.07 -6.36 5.81
C GLN A 61 -11.18 -5.99 7.00
N THR A 62 -11.74 -5.24 7.92
CA THR A 62 -11.06 -4.93 9.18
C THR A 62 -10.54 -6.20 9.83
N ASN A 63 -9.31 -6.15 10.31
CA ASN A 63 -8.61 -7.25 10.96
C ASN A 63 -8.15 -8.38 10.02
N GLU A 64 -8.30 -8.20 8.72
CA GLU A 64 -7.75 -9.12 7.72
C GLU A 64 -6.46 -8.55 7.12
N SER A 65 -5.68 -9.40 6.48
CA SER A 65 -4.38 -9.02 5.94
C SER A 65 -4.10 -9.70 4.61
N THR A 66 -3.12 -9.14 3.89
CA THR A 66 -2.61 -9.74 2.66
C THR A 66 -1.10 -9.58 2.59
N TYR A 67 -0.45 -10.50 1.89
CA TYR A 67 0.98 -10.46 1.63
C TYR A 67 1.21 -10.15 0.16
N ILE A 68 2.08 -9.18 -0.11
CA ILE A 68 2.46 -8.79 -1.46
C ILE A 68 3.94 -9.09 -1.66
N GLU A 69 4.21 -10.04 -2.55
CA GLU A 69 5.55 -10.49 -2.84
C GLU A 69 6.30 -9.45 -3.69
N ALA A 70 7.61 -9.33 -3.46
CA ALA A 70 8.46 -8.49 -4.29
C ALA A 70 8.29 -8.85 -5.77
N GLY A 71 8.21 -7.85 -6.63
CA GLY A 71 8.02 -8.05 -8.06
C GLY A 71 6.56 -8.18 -8.51
N HIS A 72 5.61 -8.30 -7.58
CA HIS A 72 4.19 -8.35 -7.93
C HIS A 72 3.61 -6.94 -8.02
N GLN A 73 2.86 -6.68 -9.08
CA GLN A 73 2.12 -5.43 -9.18
C GLN A 73 1.00 -5.41 -8.14
N HIS A 74 0.73 -4.26 -7.59
CA HIS A 74 -0.33 -4.11 -6.59
C HIS A 74 -0.92 -2.72 -6.57
N ARG A 75 -2.17 -2.64 -6.13
CA ARG A 75 -2.90 -1.38 -5.92
C ARG A 75 -3.82 -1.55 -4.73
N LEU A 76 -3.90 -0.49 -3.93
CA LEU A 76 -4.82 -0.38 -2.81
C LEU A 76 -5.89 0.65 -3.16
N THR A 77 -7.15 0.27 -3.01
CA THR A 77 -8.31 1.16 -3.21
C THR A 77 -9.17 1.10 -1.96
N ASN A 78 -9.71 2.24 -1.56
CA ASN A 78 -10.70 2.28 -0.49
C ASN A 78 -12.09 2.39 -1.14
N PRO A 79 -12.86 1.29 -1.23
CA PRO A 79 -14.20 1.32 -1.83
C PRO A 79 -15.29 1.82 -0.89
N GLY A 80 -14.94 2.10 0.38
CA GLY A 80 -15.90 2.45 1.41
C GLY A 80 -16.22 3.92 1.47
N THR A 81 -16.99 4.29 2.49
CA THR A 81 -17.45 5.67 2.71
C THR A 81 -16.69 6.38 3.83
N GLU A 82 -15.76 5.69 4.49
CA GLU A 82 -14.92 6.22 5.55
C GLU A 82 -13.46 5.98 5.24
N THR A 83 -12.56 6.69 5.93
CA THR A 83 -11.12 6.48 5.78
C THR A 83 -10.74 5.05 6.10
N CYS A 84 -9.94 4.44 5.24
CA CYS A 84 -9.35 3.13 5.51
C CYS A 84 -7.98 3.34 6.15
N VAL A 85 -7.76 2.69 7.30
CA VAL A 85 -6.47 2.73 7.99
C VAL A 85 -5.84 1.35 7.95
N LEU A 86 -4.62 1.27 7.47
CA LEU A 86 -3.88 0.01 7.46
C LEU A 86 -2.46 0.19 7.93
N ILE A 87 -1.90 -0.90 8.43
CA ILE A 87 -0.48 -0.99 8.80
C ILE A 87 0.22 -1.81 7.73
N GLU A 88 1.29 -1.26 7.20
CA GLU A 88 2.13 -1.89 6.20
C GLU A 88 3.47 -2.25 6.82
N ILE A 89 3.88 -3.49 6.67
CA ILE A 89 5.20 -3.96 7.06
C ILE A 89 5.98 -4.26 5.79
N GLN A 90 7.04 -3.49 5.55
CA GLN A 90 7.95 -3.71 4.44
C GLN A 90 9.14 -4.51 4.93
N THR A 91 9.53 -5.54 4.20
CA THR A 91 10.73 -6.34 4.50
C THR A 91 11.53 -6.54 3.23
N GLY A 92 12.85 -6.45 3.33
CA GLY A 92 13.70 -6.63 2.18
C GLY A 92 15.10 -6.08 2.37
N SER A 93 15.91 -6.22 1.31
CA SER A 93 17.31 -5.80 1.31
C SER A 93 17.46 -4.29 1.09
N TYR A 94 16.46 -3.65 0.49
CA TYR A 94 16.47 -2.22 0.23
C TYR A 94 15.05 -1.67 0.39
N LEU A 95 14.89 -0.67 1.24
CA LEU A 95 13.57 -0.11 1.58
C LEU A 95 13.44 1.37 1.20
N GLY A 96 14.29 1.86 0.29
CA GLY A 96 14.20 3.23 -0.21
C GLY A 96 12.92 3.47 -1.00
N GLU A 97 12.37 4.68 -0.91
CA GLU A 97 11.13 5.05 -1.60
C GLU A 97 11.29 5.13 -3.11
N ASP A 98 12.52 5.12 -3.61
CA ASP A 98 12.82 5.08 -5.04
C ASP A 98 12.73 3.68 -5.65
N ASP A 99 12.55 2.62 -4.83
CA ASP A 99 12.27 1.27 -5.31
C ASP A 99 10.79 1.16 -5.67
N ILE A 100 10.40 1.81 -6.75
CA ILE A 100 9.01 1.82 -7.21
C ILE A 100 8.93 1.95 -8.72
N VAL A 101 8.07 1.13 -9.32
CA VAL A 101 7.66 1.26 -10.70
C VAL A 101 6.16 1.56 -10.69
N ARG A 102 5.77 2.73 -11.15
CA ARG A 102 4.36 3.10 -11.25
C ARG A 102 3.85 2.72 -12.64
N LEU A 103 2.83 1.87 -12.67
CA LEU A 103 2.27 1.35 -13.91
C LEU A 103 1.02 2.12 -14.35
N ASP A 104 0.32 2.72 -13.38
CA ASP A 104 -0.88 3.51 -13.62
C ASP A 104 -1.07 4.45 -12.43
N ASP A 105 -1.35 5.73 -12.70
CA ASP A 105 -1.57 6.71 -11.64
C ASP A 105 -2.71 7.63 -12.04
N ILE A 106 -3.86 7.48 -11.40
CA ILE A 106 -5.07 8.25 -11.68
C ILE A 106 -4.93 9.73 -11.34
N TYR A 107 -3.89 10.10 -10.59
CA TYR A 107 -3.64 11.49 -10.19
C TYR A 107 -2.67 12.22 -11.12
N TRP A 108 -2.24 11.58 -12.19
CA TRP A 108 -1.36 12.17 -13.21
C TRP A 108 -0.03 12.67 -12.65
N ARG A 109 0.53 11.97 -11.66
CA ARG A 109 1.83 12.34 -11.11
C ARG A 109 2.95 12.07 -12.13
N LYS A 110 3.97 12.92 -12.09
CA LYS A 110 5.18 12.70 -12.87
C LYS A 110 6.10 11.74 -12.12
N TYR A 111 6.75 10.88 -12.86
CA TYR A 111 7.65 9.86 -12.32
C TYR A 111 9.10 10.28 -12.45
#